data_51f51c2f8acd8da87211740b36527732
#
_entry.id   51f51c2f8acd8da87211740b36527732
#
_cell.length_a   1.000
_cell.length_b   1.000
_cell.length_c   1.000
_cell.angle_alpha   90.00
_cell.angle_beta   90.00
_cell.angle_gamma   90.00
#
_symmetry.space_group_name_H-M   'P 1'
#
loop_
_entity.id
_entity.type
_entity.pdbx_description
1 polymer ?
#
loop_
_entity_poly.entity_id
_entity_poly.type
_entity_poly.pdbx_seq_one_letter_code
_entity_poly.pdbx_strand_id
1 'polypeptide(L)'
;MAIDYNHLMALESTGNVVRYGDREAMLYALSVGMGRDPLNTTELDFVFEKNPLKTIPTMASVLARVPLLMNCGFDYTKVLHAEQHLRLHQPLPAESELIADARVIEAFDKGKAKGALIYTETTARSKSDGSPLFTATSSIFARGDGGFGGSTASSPQPHVIPDRRPDTTCAIKTRDDQALLYRLNGDRNPLHADPELANNVGFPVPILHGLCTYGTACLAVLKSICNYDHTLITGFDVRFSAPVYPGETIITDIWRDNHIVSFECRVAERNVTVIRNGKCTLAN
;
A
#
# COMPACT_ATOMS: atom_id res chain seq x y z
N MET A 1 21.68 -7.46 17.08
CA MET A 1 21.02 -7.34 18.38
C MET A 1 19.80 -8.23 18.35
N ALA A 2 19.45 -8.97 19.40
CA ALA A 2 18.20 -9.75 19.40
C ALA A 2 17.01 -8.78 19.46
N ILE A 3 15.90 -9.14 18.83
CA ILE A 3 14.66 -8.37 18.90
C ILE A 3 14.14 -8.43 20.35
N ASP A 4 13.77 -7.30 20.89
CA ASP A 4 13.14 -7.17 22.20
C ASP A 4 11.66 -6.79 22.01
N TYR A 5 10.77 -7.64 22.51
CA TYR A 5 9.32 -7.43 22.38
C TYR A 5 8.85 -6.16 23.07
N ASN A 6 9.31 -5.90 24.30
CA ASN A 6 8.88 -4.73 25.05
C ASN A 6 9.38 -3.44 24.40
N HIS A 7 10.60 -3.47 23.87
CA HIS A 7 11.12 -2.35 23.10
C HIS A 7 10.29 -2.10 21.82
N LEU A 8 9.95 -3.15 21.06
CA LEU A 8 9.09 -3.03 19.88
C LEU A 8 7.75 -2.39 20.23
N MET A 9 7.07 -2.89 21.26
CA MET A 9 5.74 -2.40 21.66
C MET A 9 5.76 -0.98 22.22
N ALA A 10 6.92 -0.48 22.64
CA ALA A 10 7.10 0.90 23.10
C ALA A 10 7.43 1.89 21.97
N LEU A 11 7.61 1.41 20.73
CA LEU A 11 7.96 2.28 19.61
C LEU A 11 6.78 3.14 19.19
N GLU A 12 6.96 4.44 19.30
CA GLU A 12 6.02 5.43 18.80
C GLU A 12 6.77 6.66 18.26
N SER A 13 6.12 7.42 17.40
CA SER A 13 6.58 8.71 16.92
C SER A 13 5.37 9.60 16.72
N THR A 14 5.33 10.74 17.39
CA THR A 14 4.18 11.63 17.43
C THR A 14 4.50 13.02 16.91
N GLY A 15 3.49 13.73 16.42
CA GLY A 15 3.63 15.12 15.99
C GLY A 15 4.42 15.32 14.69
N ASN A 16 4.58 14.28 13.86
CA ASN A 16 5.32 14.38 12.61
C ASN A 16 4.56 15.25 11.61
N VAL A 17 5.14 16.39 11.23
CA VAL A 17 4.52 17.29 10.26
C VAL A 17 4.91 16.86 8.86
N VAL A 18 3.90 16.61 8.03
CA VAL A 18 4.05 16.24 6.61
C VAL A 18 3.36 17.29 5.77
N ARG A 19 4.02 17.78 4.74
CA ARG A 19 3.47 18.72 3.74
C ARG A 19 3.49 18.06 2.38
N TYR A 20 2.41 18.21 1.63
CA TYR A 20 2.35 17.80 0.23
C TYR A 20 1.46 18.78 -0.55
N GLY A 21 1.67 18.87 -1.84
CA GLY A 21 0.91 19.70 -2.77
C GLY A 21 0.42 18.92 -3.97
N ASP A 22 -0.10 19.63 -4.94
CA ASP A 22 -0.60 19.12 -6.22
C ASP A 22 0.45 18.26 -6.95
N ARG A 23 1.72 18.67 -6.88
CA ARG A 23 2.83 17.92 -7.50
C ARG A 23 2.94 16.50 -6.95
N GLU A 24 2.88 16.31 -5.63
CA GLU A 24 2.94 14.99 -5.00
C GLU A 24 1.69 14.18 -5.34
N ALA A 25 0.51 14.81 -5.40
CA ALA A 25 -0.74 14.15 -5.79
C ALA A 25 -0.67 13.66 -7.25
N MET A 26 -0.24 14.51 -8.18
CA MET A 26 -0.05 14.15 -9.59
C MET A 26 1.03 13.09 -9.77
N LEU A 27 2.16 13.22 -9.07
CA LEU A 27 3.25 12.23 -9.12
C LEU A 27 2.78 10.86 -8.66
N TYR A 28 2.03 10.79 -7.56
CA TYR A 28 1.46 9.53 -7.10
C TYR A 28 0.52 8.93 -8.14
N ALA A 29 -0.41 9.72 -8.68
CA ALA A 29 -1.35 9.28 -9.70
C ALA A 29 -0.66 8.71 -10.95
N LEU A 30 0.31 9.45 -11.51
CA LEU A 30 1.13 9.00 -12.64
C LEU A 30 1.89 7.70 -12.32
N SER A 31 2.43 7.62 -11.10
CA SER A 31 3.27 6.50 -10.68
C SER A 31 2.51 5.19 -10.46
N VAL A 32 1.18 5.21 -10.33
CA VAL A 32 0.33 4.02 -10.24
C VAL A 32 -0.45 3.74 -11.52
N GLY A 33 -0.23 4.53 -12.58
CA GLY A 33 -0.73 4.25 -13.92
C GLY A 33 -1.86 5.15 -14.41
N MET A 34 -2.23 6.21 -13.69
CA MET A 34 -3.20 7.23 -14.14
C MET A 34 -2.60 8.09 -15.28
N GLY A 35 -3.44 8.59 -16.17
CA GLY A 35 -3.05 9.53 -17.23
C GLY A 35 -2.24 8.92 -18.35
N ARG A 36 -2.32 7.60 -18.58
CA ARG A 36 -1.59 6.92 -19.66
C ARG A 36 -2.20 7.14 -21.04
N ASP A 37 -3.51 7.30 -21.09
CA ASP A 37 -4.22 7.68 -22.30
C ASP A 37 -4.42 9.20 -22.27
N PRO A 38 -3.70 9.95 -23.13
CA PRO A 38 -3.80 11.41 -23.15
C PRO A 38 -5.16 11.92 -23.63
N LEU A 39 -6.01 11.05 -24.18
CA LEU A 39 -7.36 11.38 -24.63
C LEU A 39 -8.42 11.07 -23.57
N ASN A 40 -8.04 10.40 -22.48
CA ASN A 40 -8.94 10.13 -21.37
C ASN A 40 -9.06 11.36 -20.45
N THR A 41 -10.02 12.22 -20.77
CA THR A 41 -10.25 13.47 -20.01
C THR A 41 -10.60 13.26 -18.54
N THR A 42 -11.19 12.11 -18.20
CA THR A 42 -11.52 11.78 -16.79
C THR A 42 -10.27 11.50 -15.96
N GLU A 43 -9.24 10.89 -16.54
CA GLU A 43 -7.97 10.68 -15.86
C GLU A 43 -7.19 11.98 -15.68
N LEU A 44 -7.41 13.00 -16.51
CA LEU A 44 -6.77 14.31 -16.36
C LEU A 44 -7.13 15.00 -15.05
N ASP A 45 -8.30 14.74 -14.46
CA ASP A 45 -8.67 15.29 -13.15
C ASP A 45 -7.72 14.86 -12.01
N PHE A 46 -6.87 13.86 -12.23
CA PHE A 46 -5.89 13.37 -11.25
C PHE A 46 -4.45 13.81 -11.57
N VAL A 47 -4.18 14.31 -12.77
CA VAL A 47 -2.82 14.57 -13.26
C VAL A 47 -2.65 15.91 -13.95
N PHE A 48 -3.69 16.75 -13.94
CA PHE A 48 -3.68 18.07 -14.55
C PHE A 48 -4.44 19.08 -13.68
N GLU A 49 -3.74 20.09 -13.21
CA GLU A 49 -4.18 21.08 -12.19
C GLU A 49 -5.18 22.12 -12.68
N LYS A 50 -5.68 22.03 -13.91
CA LYS A 50 -6.66 22.99 -14.46
C LYS A 50 -7.99 23.00 -13.72
N ASN A 51 -8.44 21.82 -13.28
CA ASN A 51 -9.64 21.63 -12.46
C ASN A 51 -9.23 21.36 -11.01
N PRO A 52 -10.17 21.41 -10.04
CA PRO A 52 -9.88 20.90 -8.70
C PRO A 52 -9.34 19.47 -8.80
N LEU A 53 -8.08 19.30 -8.41
CA LEU A 53 -7.35 18.05 -8.57
C LEU A 53 -7.92 16.98 -7.65
N LYS A 54 -8.22 15.80 -8.20
CA LYS A 54 -8.61 14.62 -7.44
C LYS A 54 -7.39 13.85 -6.97
N THR A 55 -7.49 13.14 -5.86
CA THR A 55 -6.41 12.31 -5.31
C THR A 55 -6.78 10.84 -5.36
N ILE A 56 -5.78 9.97 -5.58
CA ILE A 56 -6.00 8.54 -5.44
C ILE A 56 -5.97 8.19 -3.95
N PRO A 57 -7.01 7.53 -3.39
CA PRO A 57 -7.14 7.24 -1.95
C PRO A 57 -5.92 6.58 -1.32
N THR A 58 -5.29 5.65 -2.02
CA THR A 58 -4.12 4.92 -1.53
C THR A 58 -2.84 5.75 -1.42
N MET A 59 -2.83 7.01 -1.89
CA MET A 59 -1.75 7.97 -1.63
C MET A 59 -1.53 8.18 -0.12
N ALA A 60 -2.56 8.05 0.70
CA ALA A 60 -2.45 8.10 2.16
C ALA A 60 -1.34 7.20 2.72
N SER A 61 -1.13 6.03 2.11
CA SER A 61 -0.14 5.04 2.57
C SER A 61 1.32 5.48 2.39
N VAL A 62 1.59 6.49 1.56
CA VAL A 62 2.95 7.01 1.33
C VAL A 62 3.18 8.38 1.97
N LEU A 63 2.10 9.14 2.26
CA LEU A 63 2.21 10.51 2.80
C LEU A 63 2.81 10.56 4.21
N ALA A 64 2.41 9.67 5.09
CA ALA A 64 2.76 9.70 6.51
C ALA A 64 3.62 8.50 6.91
N ARG A 65 4.61 8.16 6.08
CA ARG A 65 5.50 7.03 6.33
C ARG A 65 6.53 7.38 7.40
N VAL A 66 6.39 6.80 8.58
CA VAL A 66 7.32 6.93 9.70
C VAL A 66 8.15 5.65 9.83
N PRO A 67 9.50 5.71 9.78
CA PRO A 67 10.37 4.53 9.82
C PRO A 67 10.58 4.01 11.25
N LEU A 68 9.49 3.61 11.94
CA LEU A 68 9.53 3.15 13.34
C LEU A 68 10.43 1.94 13.57
N LEU A 69 10.50 1.03 12.62
CA LEU A 69 11.18 -0.25 12.79
C LEU A 69 12.67 -0.21 12.43
N MET A 70 13.21 0.98 12.14
CA MET A 70 14.65 1.13 11.88
C MET A 70 15.47 0.82 13.14
N ASN A 71 16.54 0.04 12.98
CA ASN A 71 17.46 -0.34 14.07
C ASN A 71 16.86 -1.25 15.16
N CYS A 72 15.74 -1.95 14.89
CA CYS A 72 15.12 -2.89 15.83
C CYS A 72 15.74 -4.29 15.82
N GLY A 73 16.83 -4.49 15.08
CA GLY A 73 17.55 -5.77 15.05
C GLY A 73 17.04 -6.78 14.02
N PHE A 74 16.13 -6.38 13.13
CA PHE A 74 15.64 -7.23 12.05
C PHE A 74 16.73 -7.50 10.99
N ASP A 75 16.71 -8.69 10.43
CA ASP A 75 17.37 -8.97 9.15
C ASP A 75 16.53 -8.41 7.99
N TYR A 76 16.78 -7.14 7.66
CA TYR A 76 15.98 -6.42 6.64
C TYR A 76 16.05 -7.07 5.26
N THR A 77 17.03 -7.93 4.97
CA THR A 77 17.08 -8.70 3.72
C THR A 77 15.98 -9.76 3.62
N LYS A 78 15.39 -10.12 4.77
CA LYS A 78 14.32 -11.12 4.91
C LYS A 78 12.97 -10.50 5.32
N VAL A 79 12.89 -9.18 5.38
CA VAL A 79 11.65 -8.47 5.71
C VAL A 79 10.85 -8.24 4.44
N LEU A 80 9.57 -8.58 4.48
CA LEU A 80 8.60 -8.33 3.41
C LEU A 80 7.42 -7.49 3.95
N HIS A 81 6.90 -6.59 3.14
CA HIS A 81 5.61 -5.97 3.40
C HIS A 81 4.52 -7.03 3.21
N ALA A 82 3.78 -7.36 4.27
CA ALA A 82 2.81 -8.45 4.26
C ALA A 82 1.39 -7.97 4.00
N GLU A 83 0.95 -6.92 4.69
CA GLU A 83 -0.42 -6.40 4.60
C GLU A 83 -0.41 -4.87 4.66
N GLN A 84 -1.37 -4.28 3.94
CA GLN A 84 -1.67 -2.85 4.00
C GLN A 84 -3.17 -2.66 4.17
N HIS A 85 -3.57 -1.90 5.18
CA HIS A 85 -4.94 -1.51 5.47
C HIS A 85 -5.04 0.01 5.50
N LEU A 86 -6.10 0.54 4.93
CA LEU A 86 -6.37 1.98 4.90
C LEU A 86 -7.82 2.24 5.26
N ARG A 87 -8.03 3.17 6.15
CA ARG A 87 -9.32 3.80 6.43
C ARG A 87 -9.20 5.30 6.19
N LEU A 88 -10.00 5.82 5.27
CA LEU A 88 -10.16 7.25 5.07
C LEU A 88 -11.33 7.74 5.91
N HIS A 89 -11.10 8.81 6.67
CA HIS A 89 -12.13 9.50 7.46
C HIS A 89 -12.79 10.60 6.65
N GLN A 90 -12.08 11.10 5.63
CA GLN A 90 -12.56 12.03 4.61
C GLN A 90 -11.69 11.87 3.35
N PRO A 91 -12.16 12.34 2.17
CA PRO A 91 -11.34 12.35 0.96
C PRO A 91 -10.05 13.15 1.18
N LEU A 92 -8.93 12.63 0.67
CA LEU A 92 -7.67 13.37 0.74
C LEU A 92 -7.74 14.62 -0.13
N PRO A 93 -7.41 15.81 0.40
CA PRO A 93 -7.25 17.01 -0.42
C PRO A 93 -6.01 16.85 -1.34
N ALA A 94 -5.96 17.63 -2.43
CA ALA A 94 -4.82 17.62 -3.36
C ALA A 94 -3.56 18.25 -2.73
N GLU A 95 -3.73 19.09 -1.74
CA GLU A 95 -2.67 19.72 -0.95
C GLU A 95 -3.06 19.79 0.51
N SER A 96 -2.12 19.58 1.42
CA SER A 96 -2.38 19.69 2.85
C SER A 96 -1.10 19.74 3.67
N GLU A 97 -1.23 20.21 4.90
CA GLU A 97 -0.27 20.02 5.98
C GLU A 97 -0.90 19.09 7.02
N LEU A 98 -0.26 17.94 7.27
CA LEU A 98 -0.74 16.90 8.15
C LEU A 98 0.10 16.83 9.42
N ILE A 99 -0.52 16.35 10.51
CA ILE A 99 0.20 15.82 11.67
C ILE A 99 -0.03 14.31 11.70
N ALA A 100 1.06 13.55 11.66
CA ALA A 100 1.04 12.10 11.68
C ALA A 100 1.63 11.57 12.98
N ASP A 101 0.93 10.61 13.57
CA ASP A 101 1.37 9.86 14.74
C ASP A 101 1.44 8.38 14.36
N ALA A 102 2.55 7.72 14.69
CA ALA A 102 2.77 6.32 14.34
C ALA A 102 3.22 5.52 15.56
N ARG A 103 2.80 4.25 15.63
CA ARG A 103 3.15 3.32 16.71
C ARG A 103 3.18 1.88 16.24
N VAL A 104 3.90 1.03 16.97
CA VAL A 104 3.72 -0.42 16.87
C VAL A 104 2.47 -0.80 17.67
N ILE A 105 1.58 -1.58 17.06
CA ILE A 105 0.31 -1.98 17.71
C ILE A 105 0.30 -3.45 18.09
N GLU A 106 1.10 -4.30 17.44
CA GLU A 106 1.23 -5.72 17.78
C GLU A 106 2.45 -6.36 17.10
N ALA A 107 3.02 -7.39 17.76
CA ALA A 107 4.11 -8.20 17.24
C ALA A 107 3.83 -9.68 17.51
N PHE A 108 3.34 -10.40 16.51
CA PHE A 108 3.03 -11.83 16.60
C PHE A 108 4.29 -12.66 16.33
N ASP A 109 4.80 -13.31 17.36
CA ASP A 109 5.93 -14.25 17.25
C ASP A 109 5.43 -15.62 16.82
N LYS A 110 5.87 -16.08 15.64
CA LYS A 110 5.50 -17.39 15.09
C LYS A 110 6.56 -18.46 15.36
N GLY A 111 7.55 -18.13 16.19
CA GLY A 111 8.68 -18.99 16.55
C GLY A 111 9.84 -18.88 15.56
N LYS A 112 11.03 -19.31 16.00
CA LYS A 112 12.31 -19.19 15.27
C LYS A 112 12.27 -19.67 13.83
N ALA A 113 11.51 -20.74 13.55
CA ALA A 113 11.42 -21.32 12.21
C ALA A 113 10.43 -20.60 11.28
N LYS A 114 9.51 -19.81 11.81
CA LYS A 114 8.39 -19.22 11.05
C LYS A 114 8.42 -17.69 11.00
N GLY A 115 9.35 -17.05 11.72
CA GLY A 115 9.46 -15.59 11.74
C GLY A 115 8.40 -14.90 12.59
N ALA A 116 8.13 -13.63 12.29
CA ALA A 116 7.19 -12.80 13.02
C ALA A 116 6.41 -11.86 12.10
N LEU A 117 5.20 -11.45 12.53
CA LEU A 117 4.42 -10.37 11.92
C LEU A 117 4.40 -9.18 12.89
N ILE A 118 4.85 -8.03 12.44
CA ILE A 118 4.85 -6.79 13.20
C ILE A 118 3.88 -5.80 12.53
N TYR A 119 2.91 -5.34 13.30
CA TYR A 119 1.90 -4.38 12.86
C TYR A 119 2.21 -2.99 13.37
N THR A 120 2.19 -2.03 12.45
CA THR A 120 2.32 -0.60 12.75
C THR A 120 1.05 0.12 12.31
N GLU A 121 0.66 1.12 13.07
CA GLU A 121 -0.46 2.00 12.77
C GLU A 121 0.04 3.44 12.65
N THR A 122 -0.43 4.14 11.62
CA THR A 122 -0.21 5.58 11.46
C THR A 122 -1.57 6.26 11.34
N THR A 123 -1.83 7.23 12.20
CA THR A 123 -2.99 8.13 12.10
C THR A 123 -2.55 9.48 11.62
N ALA A 124 -3.32 10.09 10.73
CA ALA A 124 -3.05 11.43 10.23
C ALA A 124 -4.28 12.33 10.38
N ARG A 125 -4.03 13.56 10.79
CA ARG A 125 -5.03 14.60 10.92
C ARG A 125 -4.58 15.86 10.21
N SER A 126 -5.53 16.68 9.78
CA SER A 126 -5.25 18.02 9.25
C SER A 126 -4.58 18.88 10.32
N LYS A 127 -3.52 19.57 9.96
CA LYS A 127 -2.85 20.49 10.88
C LYS A 127 -3.66 21.77 11.11
N SER A 128 -4.50 22.17 10.17
CA SER A 128 -5.24 23.43 10.23
C SER A 128 -6.39 23.41 11.24
N ASP A 129 -7.11 22.27 11.31
CA ASP A 129 -8.33 22.15 12.12
C ASP A 129 -8.38 20.89 13.02
N GLY A 130 -7.37 20.04 12.92
CA GLY A 130 -7.29 18.79 13.70
C GLY A 130 -8.21 17.67 13.21
N SER A 131 -8.97 17.86 12.12
CA SER A 131 -9.88 16.85 11.60
C SER A 131 -9.12 15.58 11.17
N PRO A 132 -9.63 14.35 11.49
CA PRO A 132 -8.98 13.11 11.09
C PRO A 132 -9.07 12.93 9.57
N LEU A 133 -7.96 12.55 8.95
CA LEU A 133 -7.87 12.31 7.52
C LEU A 133 -7.84 10.81 7.21
N PHE A 134 -6.93 10.08 7.81
CA PHE A 134 -6.84 8.64 7.60
C PHE A 134 -6.16 7.89 8.76
N THR A 135 -6.41 6.60 8.79
CA THR A 135 -5.65 5.62 9.56
C THR A 135 -5.09 4.57 8.60
N ALA A 136 -3.79 4.36 8.61
CA ALA A 136 -3.10 3.35 7.82
C ALA A 136 -2.47 2.33 8.76
N THR A 137 -2.78 1.04 8.57
CA THR A 137 -2.13 -0.06 9.29
C THR A 137 -1.35 -0.88 8.29
N SER A 138 -0.08 -1.14 8.58
CA SER A 138 0.74 -2.03 7.77
C SER A 138 1.36 -3.13 8.60
N SER A 139 1.59 -4.30 8.00
CA SER A 139 2.38 -5.34 8.64
C SER A 139 3.59 -5.71 7.80
N ILE A 140 4.69 -5.98 8.50
CA ILE A 140 5.86 -6.62 7.91
C ILE A 140 5.94 -8.07 8.36
N PHE A 141 6.42 -8.93 7.46
CA PHE A 141 6.78 -10.30 7.77
C PHE A 141 8.30 -10.43 7.84
N ALA A 142 8.82 -10.54 9.06
CA ALA A 142 10.23 -10.74 9.36
C ALA A 142 10.52 -12.25 9.40
N ARG A 143 10.88 -12.83 8.23
CA ARG A 143 11.02 -14.29 8.05
C ARG A 143 12.19 -14.90 8.84
N GLY A 144 13.22 -14.09 9.13
CA GLY A 144 14.41 -14.51 9.85
C GLY A 144 14.35 -14.34 11.37
N ASP A 145 13.32 -13.67 11.88
CA ASP A 145 13.37 -13.00 13.17
C ASP A 145 12.23 -13.41 14.12
N GLY A 146 11.97 -14.70 14.26
CA GLY A 146 11.03 -15.23 15.25
C GLY A 146 11.73 -15.77 16.50
N GLY A 147 10.95 -16.03 17.56
CA GLY A 147 11.41 -16.64 18.81
C GLY A 147 11.90 -15.62 19.84
N PHE A 148 11.45 -14.38 19.75
CA PHE A 148 11.78 -13.30 20.68
C PHE A 148 10.78 -13.17 21.85
N GLY A 149 9.74 -14.02 21.92
CA GLY A 149 8.77 -14.03 23.01
C GLY A 149 7.63 -13.02 22.85
N GLY A 150 7.29 -12.64 21.62
CA GLY A 150 6.15 -11.80 21.32
C GLY A 150 4.81 -12.52 21.51
N SER A 151 3.72 -11.85 21.12
CA SER A 151 2.36 -12.39 21.20
C SER A 151 2.23 -13.71 20.43
N THR A 152 1.68 -14.72 21.06
CA THR A 152 1.33 -16.03 20.45
C THR A 152 -0.12 -16.09 19.99
N ALA A 153 -0.88 -15.00 20.13
CA ALA A 153 -2.25 -14.90 19.65
C ALA A 153 -2.33 -15.07 18.13
N SER A 154 -3.50 -15.42 17.64
CA SER A 154 -3.74 -15.48 16.21
C SER A 154 -3.81 -14.08 15.62
N SER A 155 -3.10 -13.85 14.51
CA SER A 155 -3.26 -12.61 13.74
C SER A 155 -4.69 -12.46 13.21
N PRO A 156 -5.14 -11.24 12.90
CA PRO A 156 -6.47 -10.99 12.34
C PRO A 156 -6.77 -11.88 11.13
N GLN A 157 -8.01 -12.35 11.02
CA GLN A 157 -8.44 -13.16 9.87
C GLN A 157 -8.53 -12.27 8.63
N PRO A 158 -8.00 -12.71 7.49
CA PRO A 158 -8.08 -11.95 6.25
C PRO A 158 -9.52 -11.91 5.72
N HIS A 159 -9.81 -10.88 4.90
CA HIS A 159 -11.06 -10.82 4.16
C HIS A 159 -11.21 -12.06 3.24
N VAL A 160 -12.42 -12.59 3.15
CA VAL A 160 -12.72 -13.75 2.30
C VAL A 160 -13.22 -13.28 0.95
N ILE A 161 -12.57 -13.74 -0.12
CA ILE A 161 -13.02 -13.47 -1.49
C ILE A 161 -14.23 -14.36 -1.81
N PRO A 162 -15.28 -13.83 -2.50
CA PRO A 162 -16.45 -14.62 -2.87
C PRO A 162 -16.09 -15.82 -3.76
N ASP A 163 -16.68 -17.00 -3.46
CA ASP A 163 -16.53 -18.22 -4.27
C ASP A 163 -17.49 -18.19 -5.47
N ARG A 164 -17.30 -17.24 -6.37
CA ARG A 164 -18.03 -17.08 -7.63
C ARG A 164 -17.14 -16.41 -8.66
N ARG A 165 -17.54 -16.41 -9.93
CA ARG A 165 -16.82 -15.66 -10.95
C ARG A 165 -16.79 -14.17 -10.61
N PRO A 166 -15.68 -13.43 -10.93
CA PRO A 166 -15.65 -11.99 -10.76
C PRO A 166 -16.74 -11.31 -11.58
N ASP A 167 -17.29 -10.23 -11.03
CA ASP A 167 -18.31 -9.42 -11.71
C ASP A 167 -17.67 -8.60 -12.83
N THR A 168 -16.42 -8.20 -12.64
CA THR A 168 -15.63 -7.49 -13.66
C THR A 168 -14.14 -7.74 -13.46
N THR A 169 -13.37 -7.47 -14.50
CA THR A 169 -11.91 -7.62 -14.50
C THR A 169 -11.28 -6.39 -15.14
N CYS A 170 -10.25 -5.83 -14.51
CA CYS A 170 -9.50 -4.70 -15.03
C CYS A 170 -8.02 -5.06 -15.20
N ALA A 171 -7.49 -4.88 -16.41
CA ALA A 171 -6.08 -5.11 -16.71
C ALA A 171 -5.34 -3.77 -16.84
N ILE A 172 -4.25 -3.60 -16.10
CA ILE A 172 -3.38 -2.43 -16.16
C ILE A 172 -1.95 -2.91 -16.36
N LYS A 173 -1.39 -2.59 -17.53
CA LYS A 173 0.02 -2.86 -17.82
C LYS A 173 0.87 -1.85 -17.06
N THR A 174 1.87 -2.30 -16.30
CA THR A 174 2.84 -1.41 -15.68
C THR A 174 3.85 -0.92 -16.72
N ARG A 175 4.53 0.19 -16.46
CA ARG A 175 5.64 0.69 -17.31
C ARG A 175 6.91 -0.07 -16.97
N ASP A 176 7.83 -0.18 -17.91
CA ASP A 176 9.15 -0.79 -17.65
C ASP A 176 9.98 0.02 -16.63
N ASP A 177 9.76 1.33 -16.56
CA ASP A 177 10.37 2.25 -15.60
C ASP A 177 9.49 2.57 -14.37
N GLN A 178 8.39 1.83 -14.17
CA GLN A 178 7.39 2.11 -13.12
C GLN A 178 8.00 2.20 -11.72
N ALA A 179 8.93 1.30 -11.39
CA ALA A 179 9.59 1.30 -10.08
C ALA A 179 10.44 2.56 -9.87
N LEU A 180 11.12 3.05 -10.92
CA LEU A 180 11.92 4.26 -10.86
C LEU A 180 11.06 5.51 -10.71
N LEU A 181 9.87 5.53 -11.31
CA LEU A 181 8.91 6.61 -11.11
C LEU A 181 8.28 6.54 -9.72
N TYR A 182 7.80 5.34 -9.29
CA TYR A 182 7.10 5.19 -8.02
C TYR A 182 7.97 5.52 -6.80
N ARG A 183 9.28 5.18 -6.83
CA ARG A 183 10.20 5.47 -5.71
C ARG A 183 10.31 6.96 -5.36
N LEU A 184 9.92 7.85 -6.26
CA LEU A 184 9.89 9.29 -6.02
C LEU A 184 8.82 9.71 -5.00
N ASN A 185 7.85 8.84 -4.70
CA ASN A 185 6.89 9.03 -3.61
C ASN A 185 7.48 8.75 -2.21
N GLY A 186 8.81 8.61 -2.09
CA GLY A 186 9.49 8.51 -0.80
C GLY A 186 10.07 7.13 -0.45
N ASP A 187 9.74 6.07 -1.19
CA ASP A 187 10.35 4.75 -0.97
C ASP A 187 11.59 4.55 -1.86
N ARG A 188 12.74 4.92 -1.29
CA ARG A 188 14.05 4.85 -1.97
C ARG A 188 14.77 3.51 -1.77
N ASN A 189 14.11 2.45 -1.31
CA ASN A 189 14.72 1.13 -1.15
C ASN A 189 15.39 0.69 -2.47
N PRO A 190 16.71 0.39 -2.45
CA PRO A 190 17.46 0.05 -3.66
C PRO A 190 16.99 -1.27 -4.31
N LEU A 191 16.26 -2.14 -3.61
CA LEU A 191 15.66 -3.36 -4.16
C LEU A 191 14.77 -3.09 -5.40
N HIS A 192 14.24 -1.87 -5.51
CA HIS A 192 13.37 -1.43 -6.60
C HIS A 192 14.11 -0.70 -7.74
N ALA A 193 15.46 -0.63 -7.68
CA ALA A 193 16.23 0.15 -8.63
C ALA A 193 17.59 -0.48 -8.98
N ASP A 194 18.18 -1.26 -8.07
CA ASP A 194 19.53 -1.81 -8.20
C ASP A 194 19.45 -3.28 -8.63
N PRO A 195 19.89 -3.63 -9.87
CA PRO A 195 19.87 -5.00 -10.36
C PRO A 195 20.80 -5.94 -9.59
N GLU A 196 21.95 -5.44 -9.10
CA GLU A 196 22.90 -6.25 -8.34
C GLU A 196 22.29 -6.66 -6.99
N LEU A 197 21.71 -5.70 -6.28
CA LEU A 197 21.02 -6.01 -5.03
C LEU A 197 19.84 -6.96 -5.25
N ALA A 198 19.03 -6.73 -6.29
CA ALA A 198 17.91 -7.61 -6.60
C ALA A 198 18.36 -9.06 -6.81
N ASN A 199 19.43 -9.27 -7.59
CA ASN A 199 20.01 -10.59 -7.82
C ASN A 199 20.54 -11.22 -6.52
N ASN A 200 21.22 -10.45 -5.68
CA ASN A 200 21.80 -10.93 -4.42
C ASN A 200 20.73 -11.43 -3.43
N VAL A 201 19.50 -10.89 -3.51
CA VAL A 201 18.37 -11.32 -2.68
C VAL A 201 17.41 -12.27 -3.39
N GLY A 202 17.78 -12.75 -4.60
CA GLY A 202 17.09 -13.83 -5.30
C GLY A 202 16.01 -13.40 -6.31
N PHE A 203 16.00 -12.12 -6.72
CA PHE A 203 15.14 -11.63 -7.79
C PHE A 203 15.93 -11.45 -9.09
N PRO A 204 15.40 -11.85 -10.26
CA PRO A 204 16.12 -11.73 -11.54
C PRO A 204 16.33 -10.28 -12.00
N VAL A 205 15.45 -9.37 -11.55
CA VAL A 205 15.49 -7.92 -11.83
C VAL A 205 14.91 -7.16 -10.64
N PRO A 206 15.11 -5.83 -10.52
CA PRO A 206 14.45 -5.01 -9.53
C PRO A 206 12.92 -5.20 -9.56
N ILE A 207 12.32 -5.42 -8.38
CA ILE A 207 10.88 -5.64 -8.26
C ILE A 207 10.12 -4.32 -8.16
N LEU A 208 8.84 -4.34 -8.55
CA LEU A 208 7.93 -3.22 -8.29
C LEU A 208 7.61 -3.14 -6.79
N HIS A 209 7.45 -1.93 -6.27
CA HIS A 209 7.00 -1.71 -4.89
C HIS A 209 5.64 -2.36 -4.65
N GLY A 210 5.47 -3.05 -3.52
CA GLY A 210 4.16 -3.59 -3.13
C GLY A 210 3.08 -2.51 -3.09
N LEU A 211 3.40 -1.33 -2.53
CA LEU A 211 2.47 -0.19 -2.50
C LEU A 211 2.18 0.42 -3.88
N CYS A 212 3.02 0.23 -4.89
CA CYS A 212 2.68 0.56 -6.28
C CYS A 212 1.62 -0.39 -6.82
N THR A 213 1.78 -1.70 -6.59
CA THR A 213 0.77 -2.71 -6.95
C THR A 213 -0.56 -2.44 -6.24
N TYR A 214 -0.51 -2.04 -4.97
CA TYR A 214 -1.64 -1.60 -4.17
C TYR A 214 -2.36 -0.39 -4.77
N GLY A 215 -1.61 0.64 -5.18
CA GLY A 215 -2.14 1.82 -5.86
C GLY A 215 -2.75 1.49 -7.23
N THR A 216 -2.12 0.59 -7.99
CA THR A 216 -2.63 0.10 -9.27
C THR A 216 -3.95 -0.67 -9.09
N ALA A 217 -4.08 -1.48 -8.03
CA ALA A 217 -5.34 -2.15 -7.69
C ALA A 217 -6.43 -1.13 -7.32
N CYS A 218 -6.09 -0.08 -6.58
CA CYS A 218 -7.03 1.01 -6.28
C CYS A 218 -7.49 1.74 -7.56
N LEU A 219 -6.58 2.01 -8.49
CA LEU A 219 -6.94 2.57 -9.80
C LEU A 219 -7.90 1.64 -10.56
N ALA A 220 -7.69 0.32 -10.53
CA ALA A 220 -8.60 -0.64 -11.16
C ALA A 220 -10.02 -0.56 -10.56
N VAL A 221 -10.15 -0.44 -9.23
CA VAL A 221 -11.45 -0.28 -8.55
C VAL A 221 -12.07 1.09 -8.87
N LEU A 222 -11.28 2.18 -8.89
CA LEU A 222 -11.74 3.51 -9.27
C LEU A 222 -12.34 3.52 -10.68
N LYS A 223 -11.66 2.86 -11.65
CA LYS A 223 -12.11 2.75 -13.05
C LYS A 223 -13.39 1.92 -13.18
N SER A 224 -13.39 0.74 -12.57
CA SER A 224 -14.40 -0.28 -12.85
C SER A 224 -15.65 -0.17 -12.00
N ILE A 225 -15.55 0.41 -10.80
CA ILE A 225 -16.63 0.44 -9.81
C ILE A 225 -17.08 1.85 -9.46
N CYS A 226 -16.13 2.78 -9.32
CA CYS A 226 -16.41 4.13 -8.79
C CYS A 226 -16.59 5.18 -9.90
N ASN A 227 -16.45 4.83 -11.16
CA ASN A 227 -16.47 5.80 -12.28
C ASN A 227 -15.56 7.02 -11.99
N TYR A 228 -14.36 6.77 -11.46
CA TYR A 228 -13.36 7.77 -11.05
C TYR A 228 -13.81 8.75 -9.96
N ASP A 229 -14.89 8.44 -9.23
CA ASP A 229 -15.23 9.17 -8.01
C ASP A 229 -14.43 8.62 -6.83
N HIS A 230 -13.34 9.31 -6.52
CA HIS A 230 -12.41 8.93 -5.46
C HIS A 230 -13.01 9.08 -4.05
N THR A 231 -14.07 9.87 -3.91
CA THR A 231 -14.72 10.10 -2.62
C THR A 231 -15.52 8.89 -2.12
N LEU A 232 -15.85 7.97 -3.03
CA LEU A 232 -16.57 6.75 -2.69
C LEU A 232 -15.69 5.74 -1.91
N ILE A 233 -14.37 5.77 -2.05
CA ILE A 233 -13.50 4.82 -1.37
C ILE A 233 -13.19 5.30 0.04
N THR A 234 -13.66 4.58 1.05
CA THR A 234 -13.43 4.87 2.47
C THR A 234 -12.50 3.87 3.16
N GLY A 235 -12.21 2.74 2.53
CA GLY A 235 -11.25 1.75 3.03
C GLY A 235 -10.65 0.92 1.90
N PHE A 236 -9.39 0.50 2.06
CA PHE A 236 -8.70 -0.30 1.06
C PHE A 236 -7.65 -1.21 1.71
N ASP A 237 -7.89 -2.52 1.71
CA ASP A 237 -7.12 -3.52 2.43
C ASP A 237 -6.57 -4.57 1.48
N VAL A 238 -5.34 -5.03 1.69
CA VAL A 238 -4.71 -6.10 0.88
C VAL A 238 -3.72 -6.95 1.70
N ARG A 239 -3.46 -8.15 1.18
CA ARG A 239 -2.30 -8.97 1.50
C ARG A 239 -1.43 -9.15 0.27
N PHE A 240 -0.13 -8.89 0.41
CA PHE A 240 0.85 -9.14 -0.65
C PHE A 240 1.26 -10.61 -0.64
N SER A 241 1.31 -11.24 -1.82
CA SER A 241 1.59 -12.69 -1.92
C SER A 241 2.76 -13.03 -2.83
N ALA A 242 3.06 -12.20 -3.82
CA ALA A 242 4.20 -12.37 -4.71
C ALA A 242 4.66 -11.01 -5.30
N PRO A 243 5.91 -10.89 -5.76
CA PRO A 243 6.40 -9.68 -6.40
C PRO A 243 5.79 -9.48 -7.79
N VAL A 244 5.71 -8.23 -8.22
CA VAL A 244 5.46 -7.80 -9.59
C VAL A 244 6.77 -7.26 -10.16
N TYR A 245 7.05 -7.54 -11.42
CA TYR A 245 8.16 -6.93 -12.15
C TYR A 245 7.66 -5.77 -13.02
N PRO A 246 8.42 -4.66 -13.12
CA PRO A 246 8.09 -3.59 -14.05
C PRO A 246 7.88 -4.12 -15.48
N GLY A 247 6.86 -3.62 -16.18
CA GLY A 247 6.47 -4.09 -17.50
C GLY A 247 5.41 -5.21 -17.49
N GLU A 248 5.14 -5.86 -16.35
CA GLU A 248 4.08 -6.87 -16.26
C GLU A 248 2.69 -6.24 -16.21
N THR A 249 1.69 -7.01 -16.63
CA THR A 249 0.28 -6.63 -16.61
C THR A 249 -0.40 -7.15 -15.35
N ILE A 250 -0.89 -6.23 -14.52
CA ILE A 250 -1.67 -6.54 -13.33
C ILE A 250 -3.14 -6.66 -13.74
N ILE A 251 -3.71 -7.84 -13.57
CA ILE A 251 -5.13 -8.12 -13.74
C ILE A 251 -5.78 -8.13 -12.37
N THR A 252 -6.76 -7.25 -12.17
CA THR A 252 -7.56 -7.18 -10.94
C THR A 252 -8.93 -7.78 -11.24
N ASP A 253 -9.21 -8.92 -10.60
CA ASP A 253 -10.52 -9.57 -10.60
C ASP A 253 -11.35 -8.98 -9.45
N ILE A 254 -12.59 -8.55 -9.72
CA ILE A 254 -13.37 -7.68 -8.83
C ILE A 254 -14.77 -8.27 -8.62
N TRP A 255 -15.21 -8.30 -7.36
CA TRP A 255 -16.56 -8.70 -6.93
C TRP A 255 -17.18 -7.56 -6.13
N ARG A 256 -18.43 -7.22 -6.42
CA ARG A 256 -19.13 -6.16 -5.69
C ARG A 256 -20.35 -6.73 -4.94
N ASP A 257 -20.35 -6.54 -3.63
CA ASP A 257 -21.46 -6.88 -2.75
C ASP A 257 -21.85 -5.62 -1.95
N ASN A 258 -22.82 -4.88 -2.48
CA ASN A 258 -23.28 -3.57 -1.94
C ASN A 258 -22.14 -2.54 -1.83
N HIS A 259 -21.73 -2.19 -0.59
CA HIS A 259 -20.66 -1.25 -0.27
C HIS A 259 -19.28 -1.93 -0.09
N ILE A 260 -19.22 -3.25 -0.19
CA ILE A 260 -17.97 -3.99 -0.16
C ILE A 260 -17.57 -4.42 -1.58
N VAL A 261 -16.35 -4.11 -1.95
CA VAL A 261 -15.73 -4.59 -3.19
C VAL A 261 -14.57 -5.49 -2.80
N SER A 262 -14.72 -6.78 -3.07
CA SER A 262 -13.64 -7.77 -2.92
C SER A 262 -12.81 -7.80 -4.18
N PHE A 263 -11.50 -8.02 -4.07
CA PHE A 263 -10.64 -8.15 -5.25
C PHE A 263 -9.41 -9.01 -4.99
N GLU A 264 -8.87 -9.58 -6.08
CA GLU A 264 -7.56 -10.21 -6.12
C GLU A 264 -6.79 -9.70 -7.34
N CYS A 265 -5.46 -9.63 -7.24
CA CYS A 265 -4.64 -9.23 -8.36
C CYS A 265 -3.69 -10.36 -8.75
N ARG A 266 -3.57 -10.62 -10.04
CA ARG A 266 -2.61 -11.55 -10.63
C ARG A 266 -1.82 -10.89 -11.75
N VAL A 267 -0.63 -11.38 -11.99
CA VAL A 267 0.19 -11.01 -13.13
C VAL A 267 -0.15 -11.93 -14.30
N ALA A 268 -0.49 -11.33 -15.46
CA ALA A 268 -0.93 -12.07 -16.64
C ALA A 268 0.19 -12.98 -17.19
N GLU A 269 1.41 -12.46 -17.30
CA GLU A 269 2.56 -13.11 -17.94
C GLU A 269 3.01 -14.38 -17.19
N ARG A 270 2.86 -14.41 -15.86
CA ARG A 270 3.28 -15.53 -15.02
C ARG A 270 2.12 -16.31 -14.40
N ASN A 271 0.90 -15.83 -14.55
CA ASN A 271 -0.31 -16.35 -13.88
C ASN A 271 -0.12 -16.55 -12.36
N VAL A 272 0.48 -15.56 -11.69
CA VAL A 272 0.78 -15.58 -10.26
C VAL A 272 -0.07 -14.53 -9.54
N THR A 273 -0.75 -14.95 -8.47
CA THR A 273 -1.49 -14.03 -7.61
C THR A 273 -0.51 -13.18 -6.78
N VAL A 274 -0.62 -11.87 -6.89
CA VAL A 274 0.29 -10.88 -6.26
C VAL A 274 -0.38 -10.11 -5.12
N ILE A 275 -1.71 -9.93 -5.18
CA ILE A 275 -2.54 -9.43 -4.07
C ILE A 275 -3.65 -10.44 -3.83
N ARG A 276 -3.85 -10.78 -2.54
CA ARG A 276 -4.92 -11.63 -2.04
C ARG A 276 -5.77 -10.89 -1.02
N ASN A 277 -6.97 -11.40 -0.79
CA ASN A 277 -7.87 -10.93 0.26
C ASN A 277 -8.17 -9.43 0.19
N GLY A 278 -8.13 -8.87 -1.03
CA GLY A 278 -8.40 -7.47 -1.27
C GLY A 278 -9.82 -7.07 -0.88
N LYS A 279 -9.95 -5.96 -0.14
CA LYS A 279 -11.24 -5.41 0.28
C LYS A 279 -11.22 -3.90 0.10
N CYS A 280 -12.13 -3.39 -0.70
CA CYS A 280 -12.42 -1.97 -0.74
C CYS A 280 -13.78 -1.72 -0.08
N THR A 281 -13.85 -0.75 0.81
CA THR A 281 -15.10 -0.28 1.42
C THR A 281 -15.51 1.01 0.75
N LEU A 282 -16.74 1.06 0.25
CA LEU A 282 -17.33 2.23 -0.35
C LEU A 282 -18.16 3.01 0.67
N ALA A 283 -18.29 4.31 0.46
CA ALA A 283 -19.27 5.14 1.14
C ALA A 283 -20.70 4.64 0.84
N ASN A 284 -21.61 4.85 1.79
CA ASN A 284 -23.04 4.52 1.65
C ASN A 284 -23.74 5.46 0.69
#